data_594a58a9ca11dc423cb395d72266c498
#
_entry.id   594a58a9ca11dc423cb395d72266c498
#
_cell.length_a   1.000
_cell.length_b   1.000
_cell.length_c   1.000
_cell.angle_alpha   90.00
_cell.angle_beta   90.00
_cell.angle_gamma   90.00
#
_symmetry.space_group_name_H-M   'P 1'
#
loop_
_entity.id
_entity.type
_entity.pdbx_description
1 polymer ?
#
loop_
_entity_poly.entity_id
_entity_poly.type
_entity_poly.pdbx_seq_one_letter_code
_entity_poly.pdbx_strand_id
1 'polypeptide(L)'
;MAGGVPAMCDGITQGRVGMELSLMSRDVIAMSTAIALSHGVYDSAICLGICDKIIPGLFIGALSFGYLPVVFMPAGPMSSGLPNEEKANVRKAFAKGEVSREELIKAESKAYHGEGTCTFYGTANSNQIIMEIMGVHIPGAAFVHPNSDLRHAYNVLAVEQAVKINILSLIHI
;
A
#
# COMPACT_ATOMS: atom_id res chain seq x y z
N MET A 1 -1.29 -19.10 -4.33
CA MET A 1 -0.36 -18.39 -5.25
C MET A 1 -0.10 -17.00 -4.67
N ALA A 2 1.11 -16.48 -4.79
CA ALA A 2 1.44 -15.11 -4.45
C ALA A 2 1.93 -14.37 -5.70
N GLY A 3 1.53 -13.13 -5.86
CA GLY A 3 1.93 -12.28 -6.98
C GLY A 3 2.31 -10.89 -6.50
N GLY A 4 3.18 -10.22 -7.24
CA GLY A 4 3.55 -8.83 -7.00
C GLY A 4 2.98 -7.92 -8.08
N VAL A 5 2.88 -6.64 -7.76
CA VAL A 5 2.49 -5.59 -8.71
C VAL A 5 3.58 -4.51 -8.77
N PRO A 6 3.88 -3.96 -9.95
CA PRO A 6 4.83 -2.87 -10.06
C PRO A 6 4.22 -1.59 -9.49
N ALA A 7 4.99 -0.86 -8.70
CA ALA A 7 4.55 0.40 -8.11
C ALA A 7 5.69 1.42 -8.08
N MET A 8 5.33 2.70 -8.11
CA MET A 8 6.27 3.80 -8.00
C MET A 8 6.11 4.51 -6.66
N CYS A 9 7.21 5.00 -6.12
CA CYS A 9 7.21 5.83 -4.93
C CYS A 9 7.41 7.30 -5.32
N ASP A 10 6.41 8.14 -5.09
CA ASP A 10 6.47 9.56 -5.38
C ASP A 10 7.56 10.28 -4.59
N GLY A 11 7.79 9.85 -3.37
CA GLY A 11 8.85 10.42 -2.53
C GLY A 11 10.25 10.25 -3.12
N ILE A 12 10.48 9.17 -3.87
CA ILE A 12 11.76 8.90 -4.54
C ILE A 12 11.82 9.55 -5.92
N THR A 13 10.71 9.56 -6.65
CA THR A 13 10.68 10.01 -8.06
C THR A 13 10.34 11.48 -8.23
N GLN A 14 9.93 12.17 -7.18
CA GLN A 14 9.57 13.59 -7.24
C GLN A 14 10.71 14.44 -7.82
N GLY A 15 10.38 15.29 -8.78
CA GLY A 15 11.33 16.11 -9.52
C GLY A 15 12.16 15.35 -10.56
N ARG A 16 11.84 14.09 -10.84
CA ARG A 16 12.47 13.27 -11.87
C ARG A 16 11.49 12.93 -13.00
N VAL A 17 12.01 12.59 -14.16
CA VAL A 17 11.18 12.21 -15.32
C VAL A 17 10.26 11.02 -15.03
N GLY A 18 10.70 10.07 -14.20
CA GLY A 18 9.89 8.92 -13.79
C GLY A 18 8.60 9.28 -13.06
N MET A 19 8.49 10.49 -12.50
CA MET A 19 7.26 10.95 -11.83
C MET A 19 6.04 10.96 -12.75
N GLU A 20 6.24 11.16 -14.06
CA GLU A 20 5.17 11.13 -15.08
C GLU A 20 4.45 9.76 -15.14
N LEU A 21 5.12 8.69 -14.73
CA LEU A 21 4.56 7.34 -14.70
C LEU A 21 3.89 6.99 -13.36
N SER A 22 3.95 7.87 -12.37
CA SER A 22 3.48 7.56 -11.03
C SER A 22 2.00 7.18 -11.00
N LEU A 23 1.13 8.01 -11.55
CA LEU A 23 -0.32 7.72 -11.58
C LEU A 23 -0.65 6.59 -12.54
N MET A 24 0.07 6.45 -13.66
CA MET A 24 -0.10 5.34 -14.59
C MET A 24 0.18 3.98 -13.93
N SER A 25 1.06 3.92 -12.93
CA SER A 25 1.31 2.67 -12.21
C SER A 25 0.05 2.11 -11.53
N ARG A 26 -0.93 2.94 -11.20
CA ARG A 26 -2.25 2.53 -10.69
C ARG A 26 -3.01 1.69 -11.70
N ASP A 27 -3.01 2.11 -12.97
CA ASP A 27 -3.69 1.39 -14.05
C ASP A 27 -2.99 0.04 -14.33
N VAL A 28 -1.67 0.04 -14.31
CA VAL A 28 -0.88 -1.19 -14.46
C VAL A 28 -1.16 -2.17 -13.31
N ILE A 29 -1.29 -1.69 -12.08
CA ILE A 29 -1.64 -2.50 -10.92
C ILE A 29 -3.04 -3.08 -11.08
N ALA A 30 -4.02 -2.27 -11.51
CA ALA A 30 -5.38 -2.73 -11.73
C ALA A 30 -5.43 -3.83 -12.81
N MET A 31 -4.76 -3.63 -13.92
CA MET A 31 -4.66 -4.63 -14.99
C MET A 31 -3.95 -5.90 -14.54
N SER A 32 -2.83 -5.78 -13.82
CA SER A 32 -2.10 -6.94 -13.29
C SER A 32 -2.94 -7.76 -12.31
N THR A 33 -3.71 -7.08 -11.46
CA THR A 33 -4.63 -7.70 -10.52
C THR A 33 -5.75 -8.43 -11.27
N ALA A 34 -6.35 -7.78 -12.26
CA ALA A 34 -7.39 -8.38 -13.08
C ALA A 34 -6.87 -9.62 -13.84
N ILE A 35 -5.67 -9.56 -14.43
CA ILE A 35 -5.04 -10.72 -15.07
C ILE A 35 -4.86 -11.87 -14.07
N ALA A 36 -4.34 -11.59 -12.87
CA ALA A 36 -4.14 -12.61 -11.87
C ALA A 36 -5.46 -13.27 -11.45
N LEU A 37 -6.50 -12.51 -11.18
CA LEU A 37 -7.80 -13.01 -10.74
C LEU A 37 -8.57 -13.71 -11.87
N SER A 38 -8.33 -13.34 -13.14
CA SER A 38 -8.99 -13.95 -14.31
C SER A 38 -8.66 -15.43 -14.54
N HIS A 39 -7.67 -15.99 -13.85
CA HIS A 39 -7.35 -17.41 -13.95
C HIS A 39 -8.51 -18.33 -13.50
N GLY A 40 -9.45 -17.81 -12.68
CA GLY A 40 -10.64 -18.56 -12.26
C GLY A 40 -10.35 -19.80 -11.40
N VAL A 41 -9.21 -19.79 -10.70
CA VAL A 41 -8.75 -20.92 -9.88
C VAL A 41 -8.69 -20.59 -8.39
N TYR A 42 -9.17 -19.40 -8.02
CA TYR A 42 -9.14 -18.93 -6.64
C TYR A 42 -10.54 -18.90 -6.04
N ASP A 43 -10.65 -19.36 -4.81
CA ASP A 43 -11.87 -19.29 -4.02
C ASP A 43 -12.00 -17.97 -3.26
N SER A 44 -10.88 -17.30 -2.99
CA SER A 44 -10.80 -15.97 -2.37
C SER A 44 -9.45 -15.32 -2.65
N ALA A 45 -9.34 -14.02 -2.42
CA ALA A 45 -8.10 -13.29 -2.56
C ALA A 45 -7.84 -12.38 -1.34
N ILE A 46 -6.57 -12.23 -0.97
CA ILE A 46 -6.12 -11.25 0.00
C ILE A 46 -5.23 -10.26 -0.73
N CYS A 47 -5.62 -9.00 -0.72
CA CYS A 47 -4.89 -7.91 -1.34
C CYS A 47 -4.08 -7.15 -0.28
N LEU A 48 -2.76 -7.19 -0.41
CA LEU A 48 -1.85 -6.44 0.46
C LEU A 48 -1.51 -5.11 -0.21
N GLY A 49 -2.00 -4.02 0.35
CA GLY A 49 -1.88 -2.71 -0.27
C GLY A 49 -1.30 -1.65 0.66
N ILE A 50 -0.48 -0.79 0.07
CA ILE A 50 0.00 0.46 0.67
C ILE A 50 -0.12 1.59 -0.34
N CYS A 51 -0.08 2.84 0.13
CA CYS A 51 0.05 4.01 -0.73
C CYS A 51 -1.16 4.28 -1.64
N ASP A 52 -1.09 5.37 -2.37
CA ASP A 52 -2.14 5.90 -3.25
C ASP A 52 -2.15 5.32 -4.68
N LYS A 53 -1.24 4.42 -4.99
CA LYS A 53 -1.21 3.70 -6.27
C LYS A 53 -1.64 2.25 -6.09
N ILE A 54 -1.03 1.54 -5.13
CA ILE A 54 -1.26 0.11 -4.94
C ILE A 54 -2.68 -0.14 -4.47
N ILE A 55 -3.14 0.57 -3.43
CA ILE A 55 -4.48 0.37 -2.87
C ILE A 55 -5.57 0.60 -3.91
N PRO A 56 -5.66 1.77 -4.58
CA PRO A 56 -6.70 1.99 -5.58
C PRO A 56 -6.56 1.05 -6.78
N GLY A 57 -5.34 0.75 -7.21
CA GLY A 57 -5.12 -0.18 -8.31
C GLY A 57 -5.62 -1.59 -8.02
N LEU A 58 -5.26 -2.14 -6.87
CA LEU A 58 -5.77 -3.44 -6.40
C LEU A 58 -7.31 -3.42 -6.27
N PHE A 59 -7.86 -2.33 -5.73
CA PHE A 59 -9.29 -2.21 -5.52
C PHE A 59 -10.06 -2.15 -6.85
N ILE A 60 -9.60 -1.34 -7.81
CA ILE A 60 -10.18 -1.27 -9.17
C ILE A 60 -10.13 -2.65 -9.84
N GLY A 61 -9.00 -3.34 -9.77
CA GLY A 61 -8.85 -4.68 -10.32
C GLY A 61 -9.81 -5.68 -9.66
N ALA A 62 -9.91 -5.68 -8.33
CA ALA A 62 -10.76 -6.58 -7.57
C ALA A 62 -12.25 -6.35 -7.82
N LEU A 63 -12.69 -5.10 -8.00
CA LEU A 63 -14.09 -4.77 -8.27
C LEU A 63 -14.64 -5.43 -9.56
N SER A 64 -13.77 -5.75 -10.51
CA SER A 64 -14.16 -6.47 -11.73
C SER A 64 -14.52 -7.95 -11.47
N PHE A 65 -14.22 -8.46 -10.27
CA PHE A 65 -14.43 -9.84 -9.84
C PHE A 65 -15.34 -9.90 -8.60
N GLY A 66 -16.47 -9.20 -8.63
CA GLY A 66 -17.37 -9.07 -7.49
C GLY A 66 -17.95 -10.39 -6.94
N TYR A 67 -17.84 -11.47 -7.69
CA TYR A 67 -18.21 -12.82 -7.23
C TYR A 67 -17.11 -13.47 -6.36
N LEU A 68 -15.87 -12.97 -6.42
CA LEU A 68 -14.75 -13.50 -5.65
C LEU A 68 -14.63 -12.73 -4.32
N PRO A 69 -14.66 -13.42 -3.17
CA PRO A 69 -14.37 -12.80 -1.89
C PRO A 69 -12.97 -12.21 -1.85
N VAL A 70 -12.87 -10.92 -1.58
CA VAL A 70 -11.58 -10.23 -1.48
C VAL A 70 -11.49 -9.50 -0.14
N VAL A 71 -10.42 -9.76 0.59
CA VAL A 71 -10.07 -9.07 1.83
C VAL A 71 -8.84 -8.19 1.59
N PHE A 72 -8.91 -6.94 1.98
CA PHE A 72 -7.78 -6.02 1.90
C PHE A 72 -7.08 -5.93 3.26
N MET A 73 -5.76 -6.03 3.25
CA MET A 73 -4.92 -5.86 4.43
C MET A 73 -3.97 -4.69 4.24
N PRO A 74 -4.04 -3.69 5.13
CA PRO A 74 -3.10 -2.58 5.14
C PRO A 74 -1.72 -3.03 5.63
N ALA A 75 -0.66 -2.38 5.16
CA ALA A 75 0.66 -2.60 5.74
C ALA A 75 0.79 -1.99 7.16
N GLY A 76 0.04 -0.93 7.42
CA GLY A 76 0.26 -0.09 8.59
C GLY A 76 1.42 0.89 8.42
N PRO A 77 1.54 1.91 9.26
CA PRO A 77 2.58 2.92 9.14
C PRO A 77 3.95 2.37 9.51
N MET A 78 4.99 2.82 8.79
CA MET A 78 6.38 2.60 9.23
C MET A 78 6.69 3.43 10.46
N SER A 79 7.75 3.06 11.17
CA SER A 79 8.29 3.86 12.27
C SER A 79 8.69 5.26 11.80
N SER A 80 8.58 6.24 12.68
CA SER A 80 9.02 7.61 12.36
C SER A 80 10.52 7.65 12.11
N GLY A 81 10.90 8.22 10.98
CA GLY A 81 12.28 8.51 10.64
C GLY A 81 12.63 9.99 10.82
N LEU A 82 13.43 10.53 9.91
CA LEU A 82 13.80 11.93 9.91
C LEU A 82 12.55 12.83 9.84
N PRO A 83 12.42 13.83 10.74
CA PRO A 83 11.27 14.76 10.72
C PRO A 83 11.08 15.43 9.37
N ASN A 84 9.83 15.71 9.01
CA ASN A 84 9.48 16.31 7.72
C ASN A 84 10.16 17.67 7.50
N GLU A 85 10.29 18.47 8.55
CA GLU A 85 10.97 19.76 8.49
C GLU A 85 12.46 19.63 8.15
N GLU A 86 13.14 18.68 8.79
CA GLU A 86 14.56 18.39 8.49
C GLU A 86 14.75 17.89 7.06
N LYS A 87 13.87 17.01 6.57
CA LYS A 87 13.88 16.56 5.16
C LYS A 87 13.72 17.72 4.20
N ALA A 88 12.74 18.60 4.48
CA ALA A 88 12.49 19.77 3.65
C ALA A 88 13.70 20.73 3.64
N ASN A 89 14.34 20.92 4.78
CA ASN A 89 15.51 21.78 4.89
C ASN A 89 16.71 21.21 4.12
N VAL A 90 16.98 19.91 4.22
CA VAL A 90 18.06 19.26 3.44
C VAL A 90 17.79 19.37 1.94
N ARG A 91 16.55 19.15 1.48
CA ARG A 91 16.18 19.30 0.07
C ARG A 91 16.33 20.73 -0.43
N LYS A 92 15.94 21.73 0.38
CA LYS A 92 16.13 23.15 0.07
C LYS A 92 17.62 23.51 -0.01
N ALA A 93 18.43 23.04 0.93
CA ALA A 93 19.86 23.25 0.94
C ALA A 93 20.54 22.60 -0.28
N PHE A 94 20.11 21.38 -0.66
CA PHE A 94 20.60 20.73 -1.88
C PHE A 94 20.22 21.51 -3.14
N ALA A 95 18.99 22.00 -3.24
CA ALA A 95 18.57 22.84 -4.37
C ALA A 95 19.38 24.13 -4.49
N LYS A 96 19.90 24.66 -3.38
CA LYS A 96 20.79 25.84 -3.34
C LYS A 96 22.27 25.48 -3.57
N GLY A 97 22.63 24.21 -3.63
CA GLY A 97 24.02 23.77 -3.73
C GLY A 97 24.79 23.85 -2.41
N GLU A 98 24.11 23.99 -1.28
CA GLU A 98 24.72 24.11 0.05
C GLU A 98 25.12 22.75 0.66
N VAL A 99 24.51 21.67 0.21
CA VAL A 99 24.81 20.29 0.64
C VAL A 99 25.06 19.39 -0.55
N SER A 100 25.81 18.31 -0.33
CA SER A 100 26.16 17.34 -1.34
C SER A 100 25.01 16.38 -1.65
N ARG A 101 25.10 15.69 -2.80
CA ARG A 101 24.17 14.62 -3.14
C ARG A 101 24.21 13.46 -2.14
N GLU A 102 25.36 13.18 -1.57
CA GLU A 102 25.53 12.13 -0.56
C GLU A 102 24.76 12.46 0.72
N GLU A 103 24.81 13.70 1.16
CA GLU A 103 24.06 14.19 2.32
C GLU A 103 22.53 14.12 2.08
N LEU A 104 22.10 14.49 0.87
CA LEU A 104 20.68 14.33 0.48
C LEU A 104 20.25 12.87 0.55
N ILE A 105 21.00 11.95 -0.08
CA ILE A 105 20.70 10.51 -0.08
C ILE A 105 20.67 9.97 1.35
N LYS A 106 21.60 10.39 2.20
CA LYS A 106 21.69 9.97 3.60
C LYS A 106 20.47 10.43 4.41
N ALA A 107 19.98 11.63 4.15
CA ALA A 107 18.76 12.15 4.77
C ALA A 107 17.51 11.42 4.26
N GLU A 108 17.42 11.16 2.97
CA GLU A 108 16.30 10.42 2.37
C GLU A 108 16.27 8.95 2.86
N SER A 109 17.41 8.30 2.99
CA SER A 109 17.51 6.95 3.55
C SER A 109 17.01 6.87 4.99
N LYS A 110 17.25 7.91 5.78
CA LYS A 110 16.72 8.00 7.16
C LYS A 110 15.21 8.27 7.21
N ALA A 111 14.63 8.75 6.13
CA ALA A 111 13.21 9.05 6.04
C ALA A 111 12.35 7.82 5.67
N TYR A 112 12.93 6.89 4.90
CA TYR A 112 12.27 5.67 4.40
C TYR A 112 13.07 4.44 4.82
N HIS A 113 13.13 4.17 6.11
CA HIS A 113 14.09 3.24 6.70
C HIS A 113 13.48 1.94 7.25
N GLY A 114 12.16 1.78 7.19
CA GLY A 114 11.47 0.64 7.77
C GLY A 114 10.33 0.11 6.92
N GLU A 115 9.76 -0.99 7.35
CA GLU A 115 8.62 -1.62 6.73
C GLU A 115 7.36 -0.79 6.99
N GLY A 116 6.41 -0.88 6.07
CA GLY A 116 5.10 -0.25 6.20
C GLY A 116 4.87 0.92 5.26
N THR A 117 3.75 1.57 5.44
CA THR A 117 3.36 2.77 4.70
C THR A 117 4.22 3.94 5.15
N CYS A 118 4.73 4.72 4.19
CA CYS A 118 5.50 5.93 4.51
C CYS A 118 4.69 6.90 5.38
N THR A 119 5.40 7.73 6.15
CA THR A 119 4.79 8.62 7.15
C THR A 119 4.01 9.81 6.57
N PHE A 120 3.84 9.89 5.25
CA PHE A 120 2.99 10.88 4.61
C PHE A 120 1.51 10.60 4.89
N TYR A 121 0.84 11.56 5.51
CA TYR A 121 -0.58 11.47 5.82
C TYR A 121 -1.47 11.88 4.64
N GLY A 122 -0.93 12.56 3.64
CA GLY A 122 -1.69 13.08 2.50
C GLY A 122 -2.42 12.00 1.70
N THR A 123 -1.69 11.05 1.15
CA THR A 123 -2.26 9.99 0.30
C THR A 123 -1.91 8.58 0.77
N ALA A 124 -0.74 8.38 1.36
CA ALA A 124 -0.28 7.05 1.75
C ALA A 124 -1.12 6.46 2.90
N ASN A 125 -1.19 7.14 4.03
CA ASN A 125 -1.96 6.69 5.20
C ASN A 125 -3.45 6.98 5.07
N SER A 126 -3.86 8.07 4.41
CA SER A 126 -5.27 8.39 4.23
C SER A 126 -6.01 7.33 3.40
N ASN A 127 -5.37 6.72 2.40
CA ASN A 127 -5.98 5.60 1.68
C ASN A 127 -6.20 4.37 2.57
N GLN A 128 -5.33 4.12 3.54
CA GLN A 128 -5.51 3.02 4.49
C GLN A 128 -6.80 3.22 5.32
N ILE A 129 -6.98 4.42 5.88
CA ILE A 129 -8.16 4.71 6.70
C ILE A 129 -9.45 4.78 5.87
N ILE A 130 -9.38 5.27 4.63
CA ILE A 130 -10.54 5.28 3.72
C ILE A 130 -11.03 3.85 3.48
N MET A 131 -10.13 2.91 3.18
CA MET A 131 -10.48 1.51 2.98
C MET A 131 -11.09 0.88 4.25
N GLU A 132 -10.62 1.28 5.43
CA GLU A 132 -11.20 0.83 6.69
C GLU A 132 -12.61 1.40 6.91
N ILE A 133 -12.82 2.71 6.68
CA ILE A 133 -14.14 3.35 6.77
C ILE A 133 -15.13 2.75 5.77
N MET A 134 -14.66 2.38 4.58
CA MET A 134 -15.46 1.69 3.56
C MET A 134 -15.80 0.23 3.94
N GLY A 135 -15.26 -0.29 5.02
CA GLY A 135 -15.46 -1.67 5.46
C GLY A 135 -14.71 -2.72 4.62
N VAL A 136 -13.72 -2.30 3.84
CA VAL A 136 -12.93 -3.18 2.97
C VAL A 136 -11.69 -3.73 3.69
N HIS A 137 -11.14 -2.97 4.63
CA HIS A 137 -10.15 -3.45 5.58
C HIS A 137 -10.81 -4.04 6.83
N ILE A 138 -10.09 -4.92 7.52
CA ILE A 138 -10.49 -5.36 8.86
C ILE A 138 -10.43 -4.15 9.80
N PRO A 139 -11.51 -3.88 10.57
CA PRO A 139 -11.55 -2.71 11.45
C PRO A 139 -10.40 -2.68 12.46
N GLY A 140 -9.78 -1.52 12.61
CA GLY A 140 -8.63 -1.29 13.49
C GLY A 140 -7.27 -1.64 12.89
N ALA A 141 -7.22 -2.18 11.66
CA ALA A 141 -5.98 -2.66 11.06
C ALA A 141 -5.13 -1.55 10.41
N ALA A 142 -5.72 -0.43 10.01
CA ALA A 142 -5.07 0.59 9.16
C ALA A 142 -3.77 1.16 9.75
N PHE A 143 -3.70 1.34 11.07
CA PHE A 143 -2.56 1.96 11.74
C PHE A 143 -1.77 1.02 12.66
N VAL A 144 -1.92 -0.29 12.49
CA VAL A 144 -1.13 -1.27 13.25
C VAL A 144 0.23 -1.46 12.61
N HIS A 145 1.29 -1.27 13.39
CA HIS A 145 2.67 -1.39 12.91
C HIS A 145 2.96 -2.79 12.32
N PRO A 146 3.67 -2.89 11.18
CA PRO A 146 3.89 -4.16 10.47
C PRO A 146 4.51 -5.28 11.32
N ASN A 147 5.43 -4.94 12.22
CA ASN A 147 6.19 -5.90 13.03
C ASN A 147 5.63 -6.08 14.45
N SER A 148 4.34 -5.80 14.66
CA SER A 148 3.70 -6.00 15.96
C SER A 148 2.97 -7.34 16.04
N ASP A 149 2.85 -7.90 17.24
CA ASP A 149 2.06 -9.13 17.50
C ASP A 149 0.60 -8.93 17.10
N LEU A 150 0.09 -7.71 17.29
CA LEU A 150 -1.25 -7.35 16.84
C LEU A 150 -1.39 -7.45 15.32
N ARG A 151 -0.36 -7.09 14.55
CA ARG A 151 -0.35 -7.26 13.08
C ARG A 151 -0.43 -8.75 12.72
N HIS A 152 0.32 -9.60 13.42
CA HIS A 152 0.24 -11.04 13.19
C HIS A 152 -1.16 -11.58 13.45
N ALA A 153 -1.82 -11.14 14.52
CA ALA A 153 -3.20 -11.51 14.80
C ALA A 153 -4.17 -11.05 13.68
N TYR A 154 -4.01 -9.83 13.17
CA TYR A 154 -4.81 -9.36 12.03
C TYR A 154 -4.55 -10.13 10.74
N ASN A 155 -3.33 -10.59 10.50
CA ASN A 155 -3.03 -11.42 9.33
C ASN A 155 -3.78 -12.75 9.39
N VAL A 156 -3.83 -13.39 10.55
CA VAL A 156 -4.61 -14.61 10.76
C VAL A 156 -6.10 -14.34 10.55
N LEU A 157 -6.61 -13.28 11.16
CA LEU A 157 -8.01 -12.88 11.05
C LEU A 157 -8.41 -12.59 9.58
N ALA A 158 -7.51 -12.00 8.78
CA ALA A 158 -7.77 -11.75 7.36
C ALA A 158 -7.97 -13.04 6.57
N VAL A 159 -7.17 -14.05 6.86
CA VAL A 159 -7.31 -15.38 6.23
C VAL A 159 -8.61 -16.04 6.65
N GLU A 160 -8.91 -16.04 7.95
CA GLU A 160 -10.16 -16.59 8.48
C GLU A 160 -11.38 -15.89 7.86
N GLN A 161 -11.33 -14.58 7.72
CA GLN A 161 -12.40 -13.80 7.12
C GLN A 161 -12.59 -14.14 5.63
N ALA A 162 -11.50 -14.25 4.87
CA ALA A 162 -11.55 -14.64 3.47
C ALA A 162 -12.21 -16.03 3.28
N VAL A 163 -11.84 -17.00 4.11
CA VAL A 163 -12.43 -18.35 4.10
C VAL A 163 -13.91 -18.30 4.50
N LYS A 164 -14.26 -17.53 5.54
CA LYS A 164 -15.64 -17.41 6.02
C LYS A 164 -16.57 -16.79 4.97
N ILE A 165 -16.13 -15.73 4.30
CA ILE A 165 -16.93 -15.09 3.23
C ILE A 165 -17.13 -16.04 2.07
N ASN A 166 -16.12 -16.82 1.69
CA ASN A 166 -16.26 -17.82 0.64
C ASN A 166 -17.32 -18.86 0.97
N ILE A 167 -17.30 -19.42 2.18
CA ILE A 167 -18.31 -20.38 2.64
C ILE A 167 -19.72 -19.77 2.60
N LEU A 168 -19.88 -18.53 3.04
CA LEU A 168 -21.18 -17.84 3.00
C LEU A 168 -21.66 -17.60 1.57
N SER A 169 -20.75 -17.28 0.65
CA SER A 169 -21.06 -17.12 -0.78
C SER A 169 -21.58 -18.41 -1.41
N LEU A 170 -21.07 -19.55 -1.01
CA LEU A 170 -21.53 -20.86 -1.49
C LEU A 170 -22.92 -21.27 -0.98
N ILE A 171 -23.37 -20.68 0.13
CA ILE A 171 -24.69 -20.95 0.72
C ILE A 171 -25.81 -20.16 0.01
N HIS A 172 -25.46 -19.10 -0.72
CA HIS A 172 -26.40 -18.22 -1.41
C HIS A 172 -26.58 -18.52 -2.91
N ILE A 173 -25.97 -19.60 -3.41
CA ILE A 173 -26.20 -20.16 -4.74
C ILE A 173 -27.15 -21.35 -4.63
#